data_1450e86b7d173ff61e774310886bedb7
#
_entry.id   1450e86b7d173ff61e774310886bedb7
#
_cell.length_a   1.000
_cell.length_b   1.000
_cell.length_c   1.000
_cell.angle_alpha   90.00
_cell.angle_beta   90.00
_cell.angle_gamma   90.00
#
_symmetry.space_group_name_H-M   'P 1'
#
loop_
_entity.id
_entity.type
_entity.pdbx_description
1 polymer ?
#
loop_
_entity_poly.entity_id
_entity_poly.type
_entity_poly.pdbx_seq_one_letter_code
_entity_poly.pdbx_strand_id
1 'polypeptide(L)'
;MRRNSFRKIRISGWWISLLLLISVFQSVASPRYRFRVYLHTKGEAGYRVDKPEAFLSAEAIARRERMGIAVEADDCPIAPAILDQLAQTGVKPILTSKWMRTVVVESEDYGVEQTLRQLPMVDSVRFVWQGEPTAPLDRVESGERLAPTKEPKKSLYGYALGQIKLLNGLKLHRAGFRGQGMRVAVIDAGFLNADRMRVFDSLRLLGTYNVVSPGQSVFAEDEHGTKVLSCLAANAPGWMVGTAPEASYWLIKSEDSRSEYPIEEDYYVAALEFADSVGVAVVSSSLGYYTFDDDSLSYTQADLDGHTAFISRAAHRAAEKGLLLFSSAGNEGNSTWEKITFPADTEGILTVGSMTSQKERSRFSSKGLTADGRIKPDLVALGSGSCVVVGSGEISYGSGTSFATPILAGMGICLWQALPQLSPQELIDLLRQSGSQAERPDAELGYGLPNLYKAYKKGKKYAKKKH
;
A
#
# COMPACT_ATOMS: atom_id res chain seq x y z
N MET A 1 31.77 78.30 55.67
CA MET A 1 33.25 78.23 55.94
C MET A 1 33.73 76.82 55.65
N ARG A 2 34.85 76.75 54.95
CA ARG A 2 35.76 75.59 54.63
C ARG A 2 35.23 74.53 53.70
N ARG A 3 35.79 74.60 52.51
CA ARG A 3 36.01 73.62 51.49
C ARG A 3 36.80 72.42 52.02
N ASN A 4 36.49 71.22 51.58
CA ASN A 4 37.55 70.24 51.40
C ASN A 4 37.22 69.38 50.14
N SER A 5 38.19 69.41 49.26
CA SER A 5 38.23 68.69 47.97
C SER A 5 38.69 67.27 48.23
N PHE A 6 38.05 66.28 47.56
CA PHE A 6 38.66 64.97 47.41
C PHE A 6 38.71 64.57 45.92
N ARG A 7 39.93 64.19 45.56
CA ARG A 7 40.39 63.81 44.23
C ARG A 7 39.67 62.57 43.71
N LYS A 8 39.26 62.63 42.45
CA LYS A 8 38.89 61.46 41.66
C LYS A 8 40.08 60.61 41.26
N ILE A 9 40.10 59.34 41.67
CA ILE A 9 41.01 58.36 41.13
C ILE A 9 40.27 57.70 39.99
N ARG A 10 40.79 57.84 38.76
CA ARG A 10 40.33 57.06 37.57
C ARG A 10 41.02 55.70 37.62
N ILE A 11 40.24 54.61 37.74
CA ILE A 11 40.73 53.29 37.46
C ILE A 11 40.15 52.94 36.09
N SER A 12 41.03 52.83 35.09
CA SER A 12 40.69 52.27 33.74
C SER A 12 40.66 50.74 33.82
N GLY A 13 39.48 50.19 33.87
CA GLY A 13 39.31 48.76 33.75
C GLY A 13 39.10 48.39 32.29
N TRP A 14 40.05 47.73 31.69
CA TRP A 14 39.95 47.12 30.42
C TRP A 14 39.12 45.78 30.62
N TRP A 15 37.90 45.79 30.14
CA TRP A 15 37.12 44.55 30.02
C TRP A 15 37.48 43.90 28.69
N ILE A 16 38.25 42.81 28.74
CA ILE A 16 38.47 41.92 27.59
C ILE A 16 37.24 41.06 27.52
N SER A 17 36.33 41.38 26.59
CA SER A 17 35.20 40.51 26.22
C SER A 17 35.75 39.35 25.40
N LEU A 18 35.95 38.22 26.02
CA LEU A 18 36.25 36.94 25.36
C LEU A 18 34.94 36.42 24.73
N LEU A 19 34.70 36.75 23.46
CA LEU A 19 33.65 36.12 22.64
C LEU A 19 34.07 34.69 22.38
N LEU A 20 33.55 33.75 23.15
CA LEU A 20 33.54 32.33 22.82
C LEU A 20 32.63 32.15 21.62
N LEU A 21 33.17 32.07 20.42
CA LEU A 21 32.54 31.53 19.23
C LEU A 21 32.34 30.02 19.48
N ILE A 22 31.18 29.64 20.02
CA ILE A 22 30.71 28.27 19.97
C ILE A 22 30.28 28.03 18.53
N SER A 23 31.21 27.53 17.69
CA SER A 23 30.87 26.94 16.42
C SER A 23 30.06 25.68 16.72
N VAL A 24 28.74 25.76 16.64
CA VAL A 24 27.87 24.60 16.56
C VAL A 24 28.20 23.95 15.22
N PHE A 25 29.12 23.00 15.24
CA PHE A 25 29.22 22.05 14.16
C PHE A 25 27.91 21.27 14.19
N GLN A 26 26.92 21.69 13.39
CA GLN A 26 25.87 20.78 12.95
C GLN A 26 26.62 19.69 12.18
N SER A 27 26.74 18.52 12.78
CA SER A 27 27.15 17.31 12.10
C SER A 27 26.09 17.08 11.02
N VAL A 28 26.37 17.49 9.80
CA VAL A 28 25.59 17.08 8.65
C VAL A 28 25.77 15.57 8.57
N ALA A 29 24.71 14.82 8.80
CA ALA A 29 24.76 13.36 8.67
C ALA A 29 25.22 13.04 7.25
N SER A 30 26.17 12.12 7.11
CA SER A 30 26.60 11.69 5.79
C SER A 30 25.42 11.08 5.04
N PRO A 31 25.25 11.42 3.75
CA PRO A 31 24.17 10.84 2.97
C PRO A 31 24.30 9.31 2.96
N ARG A 32 23.18 8.62 2.97
CA ARG A 32 23.12 7.18 2.82
C ARG A 32 22.56 6.81 1.47
N TYR A 33 23.01 5.69 0.96
CA TYR A 33 22.63 5.12 -0.31
C TYR A 33 22.04 3.75 -0.09
N ARG A 34 21.01 3.38 -0.86
CA ARG A 34 20.45 2.04 -0.83
C ARG A 34 20.52 1.42 -2.20
N PHE A 35 20.89 0.15 -2.20
CA PHE A 35 21.05 -0.64 -3.41
C PHE A 35 20.21 -1.90 -3.31
N ARG A 36 19.46 -2.21 -4.37
CA ARG A 36 18.80 -3.50 -4.58
C ARG A 36 19.80 -4.45 -5.20
N VAL A 37 20.18 -5.48 -4.46
CA VAL A 37 21.09 -6.54 -4.89
C VAL A 37 20.25 -7.71 -5.36
N TYR A 38 20.37 -8.08 -6.63
CA TYR A 38 19.72 -9.24 -7.21
C TYR A 38 20.62 -10.46 -7.03
N LEU A 39 20.03 -11.59 -6.64
CA LEU A 39 20.74 -12.82 -6.34
C LEU A 39 20.36 -13.93 -7.32
N HIS A 40 21.33 -14.70 -7.81
CA HIS A 40 21.03 -15.91 -8.57
C HIS A 40 20.67 -17.09 -7.65
N THR A 41 21.03 -17.04 -6.37
CA THR A 41 20.71 -18.06 -5.38
C THR A 41 20.22 -17.43 -4.08
N LYS A 42 19.36 -18.14 -3.37
CA LYS A 42 18.94 -17.77 -2.00
C LYS A 42 19.86 -18.38 -0.92
N GLY A 43 20.84 -19.19 -1.31
CA GLY A 43 21.67 -19.97 -0.41
C GLY A 43 20.92 -21.15 0.21
N GLU A 44 21.64 -21.93 1.00
CA GLU A 44 21.07 -23.04 1.78
C GLU A 44 20.61 -22.52 3.15
N ALA A 45 19.30 -22.27 3.31
CA ALA A 45 18.74 -21.59 4.47
C ALA A 45 18.19 -22.53 5.57
N GLY A 46 18.19 -23.85 5.33
CA GLY A 46 17.43 -24.76 6.18
C GLY A 46 15.89 -24.66 6.03
N TYR A 47 15.39 -23.70 5.27
CA TYR A 47 13.97 -23.63 4.90
C TYR A 47 13.66 -24.63 3.80
N ARG A 48 12.53 -25.33 3.95
CA ARG A 48 12.16 -26.42 3.05
C ARG A 48 10.70 -26.30 2.66
N VAL A 49 10.40 -26.58 1.39
CA VAL A 49 9.03 -26.53 0.85
C VAL A 49 8.08 -27.55 1.53
N ASP A 50 8.63 -28.64 2.05
CA ASP A 50 7.88 -29.66 2.81
C ASP A 50 7.70 -29.31 4.30
N LYS A 51 8.20 -28.17 4.75
CA LYS A 51 8.03 -27.59 6.10
C LYS A 51 7.63 -26.12 6.04
N PRO A 52 6.50 -25.79 5.37
CA PRO A 52 6.10 -24.42 5.11
C PRO A 52 5.74 -23.65 6.39
N GLU A 53 5.41 -24.32 7.48
CA GLU A 53 5.13 -23.72 8.80
C GLU A 53 6.29 -22.92 9.39
N ALA A 54 7.49 -23.08 8.85
CA ALA A 54 8.67 -22.29 9.24
C ALA A 54 8.63 -20.84 8.70
N PHE A 55 7.83 -20.56 7.68
CA PHE A 55 7.79 -19.25 7.01
C PHE A 55 6.40 -18.82 6.51
N LEU A 56 5.39 -19.67 6.62
CA LEU A 56 3.98 -19.36 6.33
C LEU A 56 3.12 -19.66 7.57
N SER A 57 2.14 -18.80 7.81
CA SER A 57 1.14 -19.07 8.84
C SER A 57 0.22 -20.24 8.47
N ALA A 58 -0.44 -20.81 9.47
CA ALA A 58 -1.44 -21.87 9.24
C ALA A 58 -2.55 -21.42 8.27
N GLU A 59 -2.94 -20.14 8.35
CA GLU A 59 -3.94 -19.55 7.45
C GLU A 59 -3.45 -19.42 6.01
N ALA A 60 -2.16 -19.09 5.82
CA ALA A 60 -1.54 -19.04 4.49
C ALA A 60 -1.50 -20.43 3.84
N ILE A 61 -1.08 -21.43 4.61
CA ILE A 61 -1.05 -22.84 4.17
C ILE A 61 -2.47 -23.29 3.80
N ALA A 62 -3.44 -23.12 4.69
CA ALA A 62 -4.83 -23.52 4.45
C ALA A 62 -5.47 -22.79 3.25
N ARG A 63 -5.11 -21.51 3.01
CA ARG A 63 -5.56 -20.78 1.83
C ARG A 63 -5.02 -21.41 0.55
N ARG A 64 -3.72 -21.71 0.49
CA ARG A 64 -3.07 -22.31 -0.67
C ARG A 64 -3.59 -23.73 -0.94
N GLU A 65 -3.73 -24.54 0.08
CA GLU A 65 -4.33 -25.89 -0.03
C GLU A 65 -5.73 -25.84 -0.65
N ARG A 66 -6.60 -24.96 -0.13
CA ARG A 66 -7.97 -24.78 -0.66
C ARG A 66 -7.98 -24.36 -2.13
N MET A 67 -6.95 -23.61 -2.58
CA MET A 67 -6.82 -23.13 -3.95
C MET A 67 -6.01 -24.07 -4.85
N GLY A 68 -5.42 -25.15 -4.30
CA GLY A 68 -4.54 -26.04 -5.05
C GLY A 68 -3.21 -25.39 -5.43
N ILE A 69 -2.72 -24.40 -4.67
CA ILE A 69 -1.47 -23.68 -4.92
C ILE A 69 -0.34 -24.33 -4.11
N ALA A 70 0.66 -24.87 -4.80
CA ALA A 70 1.80 -25.49 -4.14
C ALA A 70 2.69 -24.45 -3.43
N VAL A 71 3.36 -24.89 -2.37
CA VAL A 71 4.52 -24.16 -1.81
C VAL A 71 5.74 -24.52 -2.65
N GLU A 72 6.46 -23.54 -3.13
CA GLU A 72 7.57 -23.67 -4.05
C GLU A 72 8.87 -23.11 -3.46
N ALA A 73 10.00 -23.34 -4.12
CA ALA A 73 11.31 -22.82 -3.68
C ALA A 73 11.32 -21.28 -3.59
N ASP A 74 10.51 -20.59 -4.40
CA ASP A 74 10.37 -19.12 -4.36
C ASP A 74 9.75 -18.63 -3.04
N ASP A 75 9.01 -19.47 -2.34
CA ASP A 75 8.39 -19.12 -1.07
C ASP A 75 9.38 -19.19 0.11
N CYS A 76 10.51 -19.92 -0.04
CA CYS A 76 11.52 -20.01 0.98
C CYS A 76 12.26 -18.68 1.14
N PRO A 77 12.53 -18.22 2.37
CA PRO A 77 13.33 -17.02 2.63
C PRO A 77 14.78 -17.14 2.12
N ILE A 78 15.45 -16.00 1.96
CA ILE A 78 16.89 -15.92 1.70
C ILE A 78 17.67 -16.41 2.94
N ALA A 79 18.73 -17.18 2.71
CA ALA A 79 19.55 -17.72 3.77
C ALA A 79 20.28 -16.63 4.58
N PRO A 80 20.33 -16.71 5.91
CA PRO A 80 21.10 -15.76 6.72
C PRO A 80 22.56 -15.63 6.28
N ALA A 81 23.20 -16.72 5.84
CA ALA A 81 24.58 -16.71 5.34
C ALA A 81 24.80 -15.78 4.15
N ILE A 82 23.80 -15.58 3.29
CA ILE A 82 23.86 -14.58 2.20
C ILE A 82 23.88 -13.16 2.76
N LEU A 83 23.05 -12.88 3.78
CA LEU A 83 23.01 -11.58 4.45
C LEU A 83 24.32 -11.26 5.15
N ASP A 84 24.91 -12.27 5.81
CA ASP A 84 26.21 -12.15 6.47
C ASP A 84 27.34 -11.87 5.47
N GLN A 85 27.34 -12.54 4.31
CA GLN A 85 28.32 -12.28 3.25
C GLN A 85 28.18 -10.85 2.67
N LEU A 86 26.96 -10.37 2.48
CA LEU A 86 26.73 -8.97 2.09
C LEU A 86 27.25 -8.00 3.15
N ALA A 87 26.94 -8.25 4.42
CA ALA A 87 27.37 -7.40 5.54
C ALA A 87 28.90 -7.33 5.69
N GLN A 88 29.64 -8.38 5.32
CA GLN A 88 31.12 -8.39 5.32
C GLN A 88 31.72 -7.36 4.35
N THR A 89 30.99 -6.88 3.37
CA THR A 89 31.43 -5.78 2.47
C THR A 89 31.27 -4.38 3.11
N GLY A 90 30.79 -4.29 4.35
CA GLY A 90 30.57 -3.03 5.06
C GLY A 90 29.17 -2.43 4.85
N VAL A 91 28.27 -3.12 4.15
CA VAL A 91 26.88 -2.68 3.97
C VAL A 91 25.97 -3.25 5.07
N LYS A 92 24.82 -2.61 5.27
CA LYS A 92 23.77 -3.09 6.17
C LYS A 92 22.60 -3.66 5.34
N PRO A 93 22.36 -4.97 5.32
CA PRO A 93 21.12 -5.53 4.78
C PRO A 93 19.91 -5.01 5.57
N ILE A 94 18.92 -4.44 4.88
CA ILE A 94 17.75 -3.81 5.53
C ILE A 94 16.42 -4.43 5.12
N LEU A 95 16.33 -5.05 3.93
CA LEU A 95 15.11 -5.65 3.43
C LEU A 95 15.44 -6.83 2.52
N THR A 96 14.59 -7.86 2.51
CA THR A 96 14.74 -9.02 1.65
C THR A 96 13.45 -9.30 0.89
N SER A 97 13.56 -9.80 -0.34
CA SER A 97 12.43 -10.36 -1.07
C SER A 97 12.73 -11.81 -1.45
N LYS A 98 11.88 -12.71 -0.98
CA LYS A 98 11.95 -14.13 -1.32
C LYS A 98 11.47 -14.40 -2.75
N TRP A 99 10.44 -13.69 -3.22
CA TRP A 99 9.88 -13.87 -4.56
C TRP A 99 10.80 -13.30 -5.65
N MET A 100 11.39 -12.12 -5.38
CA MET A 100 12.23 -11.43 -6.35
C MET A 100 13.71 -11.79 -6.22
N ARG A 101 14.10 -12.55 -5.19
CA ARG A 101 15.49 -12.92 -4.87
C ARG A 101 16.38 -11.68 -4.75
N THR A 102 15.94 -10.70 -3.97
CA THR A 102 16.67 -9.45 -3.78
C THR A 102 16.93 -9.18 -2.31
N VAL A 103 18.03 -8.47 -2.05
CA VAL A 103 18.34 -7.87 -0.76
C VAL A 103 18.58 -6.38 -0.97
N VAL A 104 17.87 -5.54 -0.25
CA VAL A 104 18.22 -4.11 -0.18
C VAL A 104 19.27 -3.93 0.90
N VAL A 105 20.35 -3.26 0.54
CA VAL A 105 21.44 -2.92 1.45
C VAL A 105 21.59 -1.42 1.56
N GLU A 106 22.02 -0.92 2.74
CA GLU A 106 22.31 0.48 3.01
C GLU A 106 23.81 0.68 3.22
N SER A 107 24.38 1.77 2.67
CA SER A 107 25.79 2.16 2.79
C SER A 107 25.94 3.66 2.86
N GLU A 108 27.03 4.13 3.50
CA GLU A 108 27.50 5.53 3.42
C GLU A 108 28.42 5.76 2.21
N ASP A 109 28.90 4.69 1.59
CA ASP A 109 29.75 4.73 0.39
C ASP A 109 28.92 4.36 -0.86
N TYR A 110 28.77 5.31 -1.79
CA TYR A 110 28.14 5.05 -3.09
C TYR A 110 28.95 4.05 -3.94
N GLY A 111 30.30 4.03 -3.80
CA GLY A 111 31.20 3.16 -4.55
C GLY A 111 31.10 1.68 -4.19
N VAL A 112 30.41 1.32 -3.09
CA VAL A 112 30.23 -0.06 -2.64
C VAL A 112 29.53 -0.95 -3.67
N GLU A 113 28.80 -0.36 -4.61
CA GLU A 113 28.14 -1.07 -5.71
C GLU A 113 29.12 -1.96 -6.48
N GLN A 114 30.32 -1.47 -6.75
CA GLN A 114 31.35 -2.24 -7.48
C GLN A 114 31.81 -3.46 -6.69
N THR A 115 31.97 -3.33 -5.38
CA THR A 115 32.31 -4.44 -4.49
C THR A 115 31.21 -5.49 -4.43
N LEU A 116 29.96 -5.06 -4.33
CA LEU A 116 28.79 -5.95 -4.31
C LEU A 116 28.68 -6.77 -5.61
N ARG A 117 28.96 -6.15 -6.77
CA ARG A 117 28.92 -6.83 -8.08
C ARG A 117 29.97 -7.93 -8.23
N GLN A 118 31.03 -7.93 -7.40
CA GLN A 118 32.07 -8.97 -7.44
C GLN A 118 31.73 -10.21 -6.60
N LEU A 119 30.66 -10.17 -5.81
CA LEU A 119 30.28 -11.30 -4.97
C LEU A 119 29.70 -12.44 -5.82
N PRO A 120 30.12 -13.70 -5.60
CA PRO A 120 29.74 -14.83 -6.42
C PRO A 120 28.22 -15.07 -6.52
N MET A 121 27.44 -14.68 -5.51
CA MET A 121 25.99 -14.88 -5.48
C MET A 121 25.19 -13.71 -6.10
N VAL A 122 25.85 -12.64 -6.54
CA VAL A 122 25.19 -11.44 -7.06
C VAL A 122 25.07 -11.47 -8.58
N ASP A 123 23.86 -11.34 -9.10
CA ASP A 123 23.58 -11.17 -10.52
C ASP A 123 23.77 -9.72 -10.97
N SER A 124 23.19 -8.78 -10.22
CA SER A 124 23.25 -7.35 -10.52
C SER A 124 22.95 -6.51 -9.29
N VAL A 125 23.31 -5.24 -9.36
CA VAL A 125 23.05 -4.25 -8.32
C VAL A 125 22.42 -3.03 -8.97
N ARG A 126 21.36 -2.49 -8.36
CA ARG A 126 20.68 -1.26 -8.81
C ARG A 126 20.59 -0.28 -7.65
N PHE A 127 20.98 0.96 -7.88
CA PHE A 127 20.72 2.06 -6.98
C PHE A 127 19.21 2.30 -6.87
N VAL A 128 18.69 2.45 -5.65
CA VAL A 128 17.24 2.58 -5.41
C VAL A 128 16.86 3.73 -4.47
N TRP A 129 17.82 4.35 -3.78
CA TRP A 129 17.53 5.48 -2.90
C TRP A 129 18.78 6.19 -2.40
N GLN A 130 18.67 7.50 -2.17
CA GLN A 130 19.62 8.28 -1.40
C GLN A 130 18.89 9.26 -0.47
N GLY A 131 19.50 9.58 0.65
CA GLY A 131 18.95 10.55 1.59
C GLY A 131 19.71 10.57 2.92
N GLU A 132 19.18 11.34 3.86
CA GLU A 132 19.68 11.36 5.22
C GLU A 132 18.88 10.40 6.10
N PRO A 133 19.50 9.78 7.12
CA PRO A 133 18.77 9.01 8.12
C PRO A 133 17.75 9.90 8.83
N THR A 134 16.51 9.49 8.81
CA THR A 134 15.46 10.21 9.51
C THR A 134 15.29 9.69 10.93
N ALA A 135 15.15 10.62 11.88
CA ALA A 135 14.79 10.25 13.24
C ALA A 135 13.39 9.63 13.28
N PRO A 136 13.16 8.65 14.16
CA PRO A 136 11.83 8.14 14.42
C PRO A 136 10.87 9.27 14.79
N LEU A 137 9.65 9.23 14.24
CA LEU A 137 8.61 10.15 14.67
C LEU A 137 8.05 9.69 16.01
N ASP A 138 8.23 10.51 17.03
CA ASP A 138 7.59 10.31 18.33
C ASP A 138 6.07 10.56 18.17
N ARG A 139 5.30 9.50 18.35
CA ARG A 139 3.84 9.65 18.41
C ARG A 139 3.45 10.33 19.71
N VAL A 140 2.78 11.48 19.62
CA VAL A 140 2.11 12.07 20.78
C VAL A 140 0.87 11.23 21.09
N GLU A 141 0.93 10.41 22.14
CA GLU A 141 -0.22 9.70 22.66
C GLU A 141 -1.19 10.68 23.32
N SER A 142 -2.17 11.18 22.57
CA SER A 142 -3.34 11.83 23.16
C SER A 142 -4.40 10.77 23.39
N GLY A 143 -4.85 10.60 24.62
CA GLY A 143 -5.88 9.60 25.00
C GLY A 143 -7.29 9.93 24.49
N GLU A 144 -7.49 11.01 23.75
CA GLU A 144 -8.80 11.45 23.28
C GLU A 144 -9.27 10.64 22.07
N ARG A 145 -10.53 10.15 22.17
CA ARG A 145 -11.20 9.44 21.07
C ARG A 145 -11.73 10.44 20.05
N LEU A 146 -11.37 10.25 18.78
CA LEU A 146 -11.82 11.09 17.68
C LEU A 146 -13.17 10.59 17.15
N ALA A 147 -14.12 11.50 17.02
CA ALA A 147 -15.48 11.20 16.55
C ALA A 147 -15.97 12.27 15.56
N PRO A 148 -16.82 11.89 14.57
CA PRO A 148 -17.43 12.87 13.68
C PRO A 148 -18.30 13.86 14.46
N THR A 149 -18.18 15.15 14.14
CA THR A 149 -19.03 16.23 14.71
C THR A 149 -20.32 16.43 13.90
N LYS A 150 -20.35 15.95 12.64
CA LYS A 150 -21.55 16.00 11.80
C LYS A 150 -22.70 15.19 12.38
N GLU A 151 -23.93 15.70 12.22
CA GLU A 151 -25.12 14.98 12.60
C GLU A 151 -25.30 13.65 11.86
N PRO A 152 -25.69 12.56 12.54
CA PRO A 152 -25.92 11.28 11.92
C PRO A 152 -27.15 11.33 10.98
N LYS A 153 -27.07 10.62 9.86
CA LYS A 153 -28.20 10.46 8.93
C LYS A 153 -29.08 9.28 9.31
N LYS A 154 -30.32 9.29 8.85
CA LYS A 154 -31.29 8.17 9.09
C LYS A 154 -30.84 6.86 8.46
N SER A 155 -30.05 6.91 7.37
CA SER A 155 -29.52 5.70 6.73
C SER A 155 -28.46 5.04 7.61
N LEU A 156 -28.48 3.72 7.72
CA LEU A 156 -27.41 2.92 8.31
C LEU A 156 -26.02 3.29 7.76
N TYR A 157 -25.93 3.53 6.45
CA TYR A 157 -24.68 3.83 5.76
C TYR A 157 -24.26 5.30 5.86
N GLY A 158 -25.08 6.14 6.46
CA GLY A 158 -24.80 7.55 6.65
C GLY A 158 -24.46 8.27 5.36
N TYR A 159 -23.30 8.92 5.36
CA TYR A 159 -22.79 9.69 4.22
C TYR A 159 -22.22 8.79 3.09
N ALA A 160 -21.89 7.54 3.39
CA ALA A 160 -21.34 6.57 2.41
C ALA A 160 -22.40 5.83 1.60
N LEU A 161 -23.71 6.06 1.83
CA LEU A 161 -24.79 5.33 1.14
C LEU A 161 -24.64 5.31 -0.39
N GLY A 162 -24.26 6.46 -0.98
CA GLY A 162 -24.16 6.64 -2.44
C GLY A 162 -23.16 5.69 -3.07
N GLN A 163 -21.98 5.56 -2.50
CA GLN A 163 -20.89 4.76 -3.06
C GLN A 163 -21.19 3.24 -3.05
N ILE A 164 -21.89 2.75 -2.03
CA ILE A 164 -22.31 1.34 -1.95
C ILE A 164 -23.52 1.08 -2.86
N LYS A 165 -24.47 2.02 -2.90
CA LYS A 165 -25.68 1.92 -3.73
C LYS A 165 -25.33 1.88 -5.22
N LEU A 166 -24.34 2.66 -5.65
CA LEU A 166 -23.89 2.77 -7.05
C LEU A 166 -23.47 1.39 -7.60
N LEU A 167 -22.82 0.57 -6.78
CA LEU A 167 -22.37 -0.79 -7.10
C LEU A 167 -23.46 -1.86 -6.91
N ASN A 168 -24.71 -1.50 -6.52
CA ASN A 168 -25.75 -2.44 -6.06
C ASN A 168 -25.32 -3.30 -4.86
N GLY A 169 -24.36 -2.85 -4.06
CA GLY A 169 -23.76 -3.57 -2.92
C GLY A 169 -24.72 -3.75 -1.74
N LEU A 170 -25.70 -2.84 -1.57
CA LEU A 170 -26.70 -2.94 -0.48
C LEU A 170 -27.42 -4.28 -0.43
N LYS A 171 -27.59 -4.95 -1.59
CA LYS A 171 -28.27 -6.25 -1.66
C LYS A 171 -27.39 -7.38 -1.12
N LEU A 172 -26.07 -7.29 -1.25
CA LEU A 172 -25.12 -8.24 -0.63
C LEU A 172 -25.12 -8.06 0.90
N HIS A 173 -25.03 -6.83 1.38
CA HIS A 173 -25.08 -6.54 2.82
C HIS A 173 -26.39 -7.02 3.46
N ARG A 174 -27.55 -6.81 2.79
CA ARG A 174 -28.86 -7.32 3.26
C ARG A 174 -28.94 -8.84 3.26
N ALA A 175 -28.17 -9.51 2.41
CA ALA A 175 -28.04 -10.96 2.38
C ALA A 175 -27.04 -11.52 3.42
N GLY A 176 -26.47 -10.64 4.27
CA GLY A 176 -25.53 -11.01 5.34
C GLY A 176 -24.07 -11.04 4.93
N PHE A 177 -23.72 -10.68 3.68
CA PHE A 177 -22.33 -10.68 3.23
C PHE A 177 -21.70 -9.29 3.44
N ARG A 178 -20.95 -9.15 4.53
CA ARG A 178 -20.33 -7.90 4.98
C ARG A 178 -18.82 -8.04 5.23
N GLY A 179 -18.23 -9.17 4.78
CA GLY A 179 -16.81 -9.47 4.91
C GLY A 179 -16.42 -10.41 6.05
N GLN A 180 -17.37 -10.98 6.80
CA GLN A 180 -17.07 -11.89 7.91
C GLN A 180 -16.19 -13.05 7.46
N GLY A 181 -15.13 -13.34 8.22
CA GLY A 181 -14.18 -14.41 7.95
C GLY A 181 -13.16 -14.10 6.86
N MET A 182 -13.27 -12.97 6.18
CA MET A 182 -12.29 -12.55 5.16
C MET A 182 -11.13 -11.80 5.81
N ARG A 183 -9.89 -12.16 5.44
CA ARG A 183 -8.64 -11.52 5.88
C ARG A 183 -8.13 -10.62 4.77
N VAL A 184 -7.94 -9.35 5.07
CA VAL A 184 -7.65 -8.28 4.12
C VAL A 184 -6.38 -7.56 4.53
N ALA A 185 -5.51 -7.22 3.59
CA ALA A 185 -4.45 -6.23 3.80
C ALA A 185 -4.82 -4.92 3.10
N VAL A 186 -4.62 -3.81 3.81
CA VAL A 186 -4.60 -2.47 3.22
C VAL A 186 -3.14 -2.03 3.21
N ILE A 187 -2.59 -1.81 2.02
CA ILE A 187 -1.21 -1.35 1.82
C ILE A 187 -1.28 0.12 1.41
N ASP A 188 -0.64 1.01 2.20
CA ASP A 188 -0.79 2.46 2.05
C ASP A 188 0.37 3.24 2.71
N ALA A 189 0.34 4.57 2.63
CA ALA A 189 1.37 5.47 3.16
C ALA A 189 1.36 5.61 4.69
N GLY A 190 0.24 5.32 5.34
CA GLY A 190 0.07 5.44 6.79
C GLY A 190 -1.42 5.48 7.16
N PHE A 191 -1.70 5.34 8.46
CA PHE A 191 -3.07 5.23 8.97
C PHE A 191 -3.30 6.18 10.16
N LEU A 192 -2.90 7.45 9.98
CA LEU A 192 -2.90 8.46 11.04
C LEU A 192 -4.17 8.40 11.89
N ASN A 193 -3.99 8.19 13.20
CA ASN A 193 -5.04 8.18 14.22
C ASN A 193 -6.15 7.11 14.04
N ALA A 194 -6.08 6.19 13.09
CA ALA A 194 -7.14 5.22 12.83
C ALA A 194 -7.47 4.37 14.07
N ASP A 195 -6.48 4.08 14.93
CA ASP A 195 -6.60 3.29 16.15
C ASP A 195 -7.39 3.97 17.28
N ARG A 196 -7.65 5.28 17.17
CA ARG A 196 -8.43 6.05 18.17
C ARG A 196 -9.70 6.69 17.61
N MET A 197 -10.08 6.36 16.38
CA MET A 197 -11.29 6.89 15.75
C MET A 197 -12.51 6.03 16.06
N ARG A 198 -13.60 6.69 16.46
CA ARG A 198 -14.87 6.05 16.79
C ARG A 198 -15.47 5.24 15.64
N VAL A 199 -15.23 5.65 14.41
CA VAL A 199 -15.71 4.95 13.22
C VAL A 199 -15.07 3.58 13.03
N PHE A 200 -13.95 3.30 13.72
CA PHE A 200 -13.22 2.04 13.73
C PHE A 200 -13.33 1.25 15.04
N ASP A 201 -14.24 1.61 15.96
CA ASP A 201 -14.40 0.89 17.24
C ASP A 201 -14.66 -0.60 17.10
N SER A 202 -15.30 -1.02 16.00
CA SER A 202 -15.55 -2.42 15.68
C SER A 202 -14.58 -3.04 14.69
N LEU A 203 -13.48 -2.33 14.36
CA LEU A 203 -12.45 -2.82 13.43
C LEU A 203 -11.82 -4.11 13.98
N ARG A 204 -11.86 -5.16 13.19
CA ARG A 204 -11.16 -6.42 13.50
C ARG A 204 -9.73 -6.33 12.99
N LEU A 205 -8.89 -5.65 13.76
CA LEU A 205 -7.48 -5.49 13.45
C LEU A 205 -6.72 -6.77 13.77
N LEU A 206 -6.08 -7.39 12.76
CA LEU A 206 -5.23 -8.57 12.91
C LEU A 206 -3.82 -8.17 13.32
N GLY A 207 -3.36 -7.00 12.92
CA GLY A 207 -2.07 -6.44 13.24
C GLY A 207 -1.67 -5.33 12.28
N THR A 208 -0.50 -4.78 12.51
CA THR A 208 0.11 -3.74 11.69
C THR A 208 1.52 -4.13 11.29
N TYR A 209 1.97 -3.63 10.14
CA TYR A 209 3.35 -3.79 9.71
C TYR A 209 3.85 -2.52 9.03
N ASN A 210 4.92 -1.93 9.56
CA ASN A 210 5.60 -0.79 8.96
C ASN A 210 6.86 -1.30 8.28
N VAL A 211 6.83 -1.39 6.94
CA VAL A 211 7.96 -1.88 6.14
C VAL A 211 9.04 -0.82 6.03
N VAL A 212 8.66 0.45 5.97
CA VAL A 212 9.56 1.61 5.82
C VAL A 212 10.43 1.80 7.06
N SER A 213 9.79 1.69 8.24
CA SER A 213 10.42 1.89 9.54
C SER A 213 9.98 0.79 10.52
N PRO A 214 10.63 -0.39 10.46
CA PRO A 214 10.25 -1.53 11.28
C PRO A 214 10.21 -1.18 12.78
N GLY A 215 9.13 -1.60 13.45
CA GLY A 215 8.91 -1.33 14.87
C GLY A 215 8.23 0.02 15.18
N GLN A 216 8.06 0.90 14.20
CA GLN A 216 7.32 2.14 14.37
C GLN A 216 5.82 1.97 14.10
N SER A 217 5.02 2.84 14.74
CA SER A 217 3.57 2.83 14.59
C SER A 217 3.16 3.25 13.17
N VAL A 218 2.24 2.52 12.56
CA VAL A 218 1.59 2.91 11.30
C VAL A 218 0.56 4.02 11.48
N PHE A 219 0.24 4.37 12.73
CA PHE A 219 -0.78 5.37 13.08
C PHE A 219 -0.21 6.76 13.38
N ALA A 220 1.10 6.95 13.19
CA ALA A 220 1.79 8.18 13.57
C ALA A 220 1.77 9.27 12.49
N GLU A 221 1.72 8.86 11.23
CA GLU A 221 1.86 9.77 10.08
C GLU A 221 0.97 9.33 8.92
N ASP A 222 0.74 10.24 8.02
CA ASP A 222 -0.07 10.15 6.81
C ASP A 222 -1.51 9.66 7.03
N GLU A 223 -2.46 10.45 6.58
CA GLU A 223 -3.90 10.13 6.70
C GLU A 223 -4.49 9.45 5.47
N HIS A 224 -3.69 9.23 4.40
CA HIS A 224 -4.21 8.67 3.15
C HIS A 224 -4.77 7.27 3.38
N GLY A 225 -4.03 6.39 4.04
CA GLY A 225 -4.51 5.05 4.39
C GLY A 225 -5.68 5.05 5.38
N THR A 226 -5.80 6.06 6.25
CA THR A 226 -6.99 6.24 7.11
C THR A 226 -8.23 6.49 6.25
N LYS A 227 -8.13 7.37 5.25
CA LYS A 227 -9.22 7.64 4.30
C LYS A 227 -9.59 6.39 3.50
N VAL A 228 -8.59 5.67 2.98
CA VAL A 228 -8.75 4.40 2.26
C VAL A 228 -9.42 3.34 3.14
N LEU A 229 -8.90 3.13 4.35
CA LEU A 229 -9.46 2.18 5.32
C LEU A 229 -10.92 2.51 5.65
N SER A 230 -11.28 3.79 5.74
CA SER A 230 -12.65 4.19 6.04
C SER A 230 -13.65 3.73 4.97
N CYS A 231 -13.25 3.71 3.70
CA CYS A 231 -14.08 3.20 2.60
C CYS A 231 -14.39 1.70 2.74
N LEU A 232 -13.48 0.93 3.34
CA LEU A 232 -13.59 -0.51 3.56
C LEU A 232 -14.28 -0.83 4.90
N ALA A 233 -13.72 -0.32 5.99
CA ALA A 233 -13.86 -0.86 7.34
C ALA A 233 -14.63 0.02 8.31
N ALA A 234 -14.92 1.29 8.00
CA ALA A 234 -15.73 2.13 8.88
C ALA A 234 -17.05 1.42 9.22
N ASN A 235 -17.45 1.48 10.49
CA ASN A 235 -18.70 0.85 10.94
C ASN A 235 -19.36 1.70 12.04
N ALA A 236 -19.74 2.92 11.68
CA ALA A 236 -20.46 3.87 12.53
C ALA A 236 -21.82 4.18 11.90
N PRO A 237 -22.89 3.45 12.30
CA PRO A 237 -24.25 3.66 11.79
C PRO A 237 -24.69 5.11 11.85
N GLY A 238 -25.24 5.61 10.75
CA GLY A 238 -25.67 7.00 10.62
C GLY A 238 -24.57 7.96 10.13
N TRP A 239 -23.29 7.68 10.42
CA TRP A 239 -22.15 8.46 9.92
C TRP A 239 -21.52 7.83 8.68
N MET A 240 -20.91 6.68 8.84
CA MET A 240 -20.27 5.96 7.74
C MET A 240 -20.23 4.45 8.02
N VAL A 241 -20.68 3.65 7.06
CA VAL A 241 -20.44 2.21 7.03
C VAL A 241 -19.75 1.90 5.72
N GLY A 242 -18.57 1.29 5.80
CA GLY A 242 -17.74 0.90 4.68
C GLY A 242 -18.31 -0.28 3.90
N THR A 243 -17.55 -0.71 2.90
CA THR A 243 -18.00 -1.74 1.96
C THR A 243 -17.75 -3.16 2.46
N ALA A 244 -16.82 -3.38 3.41
CA ALA A 244 -16.59 -4.66 4.09
C ALA A 244 -16.36 -4.47 5.60
N PRO A 245 -17.33 -3.91 6.35
CA PRO A 245 -17.13 -3.43 7.73
C PRO A 245 -16.89 -4.56 8.74
N GLU A 246 -17.08 -5.81 8.36
CA GLU A 246 -16.94 -6.99 9.25
C GLU A 246 -15.81 -7.92 8.83
N ALA A 247 -14.97 -7.52 7.85
CA ALA A 247 -13.73 -8.22 7.53
C ALA A 247 -12.66 -7.99 8.60
N SER A 248 -11.60 -8.77 8.57
CA SER A 248 -10.45 -8.64 9.46
C SER A 248 -9.26 -8.07 8.68
N TYR A 249 -8.55 -7.10 9.27
CA TYR A 249 -7.62 -6.24 8.54
C TYR A 249 -6.19 -6.32 9.07
N TRP A 250 -5.23 -6.43 8.17
CA TRP A 250 -3.84 -6.03 8.36
C TRP A 250 -3.66 -4.63 7.76
N LEU A 251 -3.00 -3.72 8.50
CA LEU A 251 -2.65 -2.38 8.02
C LEU A 251 -1.15 -2.34 7.80
N ILE A 252 -0.73 -2.13 6.55
CA ILE A 252 0.67 -2.23 6.15
C ILE A 252 1.09 -0.89 5.55
N LYS A 253 2.13 -0.26 6.15
CA LYS A 253 2.75 0.95 5.61
C LYS A 253 3.92 0.57 4.73
N SER A 254 3.87 0.99 3.45
CA SER A 254 4.91 0.74 2.45
C SER A 254 5.42 2.00 1.75
N GLU A 255 4.92 3.20 2.10
CA GLU A 255 5.31 4.46 1.48
C GLU A 255 6.10 5.33 2.42
N ASP A 256 7.11 6.00 1.89
CA ASP A 256 7.85 7.08 2.53
C ASP A 256 7.53 8.41 1.83
N SER A 257 6.48 9.09 2.25
CA SER A 257 5.99 10.34 1.64
C SER A 257 6.99 11.52 1.63
N ARG A 258 8.24 11.29 2.07
CA ARG A 258 9.32 12.30 2.08
C ARG A 258 10.13 12.32 0.80
N SER A 259 10.09 11.25 0.02
CA SER A 259 10.83 11.09 -1.24
C SER A 259 10.16 10.04 -2.12
N GLU A 260 10.36 10.14 -3.43
CA GLU A 260 9.85 9.18 -4.42
C GLU A 260 11.03 8.49 -5.08
N TYR A 261 11.38 7.29 -4.61
CA TYR A 261 12.50 6.50 -5.12
C TYR A 261 12.11 5.03 -5.35
N PRO A 262 12.82 4.28 -6.22
CA PRO A 262 12.53 2.86 -6.49
C PRO A 262 12.58 1.94 -5.28
N ILE A 263 13.10 2.37 -4.12
CA ILE A 263 13.03 1.64 -2.85
C ILE A 263 11.58 1.35 -2.42
N GLU A 264 10.62 2.20 -2.80
CA GLU A 264 9.21 2.02 -2.45
C GLU A 264 8.61 0.82 -3.14
N GLU A 265 9.12 0.46 -4.32
CA GLU A 265 8.78 -0.82 -4.95
C GLU A 265 9.23 -2.01 -4.08
N ASP A 266 10.42 -1.94 -3.45
CA ASP A 266 10.91 -2.98 -2.54
C ASP A 266 10.05 -3.09 -1.29
N TYR A 267 9.62 -1.94 -0.73
CA TYR A 267 8.69 -1.91 0.40
C TYR A 267 7.34 -2.53 0.04
N TYR A 268 6.82 -2.21 -1.15
CA TYR A 268 5.58 -2.79 -1.63
C TYR A 268 5.68 -4.31 -1.83
N VAL A 269 6.78 -4.79 -2.41
CA VAL A 269 7.04 -6.22 -2.57
C VAL A 269 7.05 -6.93 -1.22
N ALA A 270 7.78 -6.38 -0.24
CA ALA A 270 7.82 -6.93 1.11
C ALA A 270 6.44 -6.91 1.80
N ALA A 271 5.63 -5.87 1.55
CA ALA A 271 4.25 -5.80 2.04
C ALA A 271 3.37 -6.91 1.45
N LEU A 272 3.49 -7.21 0.14
CA LEU A 272 2.78 -8.31 -0.51
C LEU A 272 3.22 -9.67 0.01
N GLU A 273 4.52 -9.89 0.17
CA GLU A 273 5.09 -11.13 0.72
C GLU A 273 4.66 -11.37 2.17
N PHE A 274 4.62 -10.31 2.97
CA PHE A 274 4.09 -10.37 4.32
C PHE A 274 2.60 -10.72 4.31
N ALA A 275 1.78 -10.04 3.50
CA ALA A 275 0.35 -10.30 3.38
C ALA A 275 0.07 -11.77 3.00
N ASP A 276 0.85 -12.33 2.05
CA ASP A 276 0.80 -13.74 1.69
C ASP A 276 1.12 -14.63 2.88
N SER A 277 2.22 -14.34 3.59
CA SER A 277 2.73 -15.19 4.67
C SER A 277 1.81 -15.25 5.89
N VAL A 278 1.04 -14.20 6.16
CA VAL A 278 0.06 -14.16 7.26
C VAL A 278 -1.34 -14.58 6.84
N GLY A 279 -1.52 -15.12 5.63
CA GLY A 279 -2.77 -15.71 5.17
C GLY A 279 -3.84 -14.72 4.77
N VAL A 280 -3.47 -13.53 4.29
CA VAL A 280 -4.38 -12.58 3.65
C VAL A 280 -4.95 -13.20 2.37
N ALA A 281 -6.22 -12.97 2.11
CA ALA A 281 -6.88 -13.38 0.87
C ALA A 281 -7.02 -12.23 -0.13
N VAL A 282 -7.27 -11.01 0.36
CA VAL A 282 -7.53 -9.83 -0.47
C VAL A 282 -6.59 -8.71 -0.07
N VAL A 283 -5.98 -8.06 -1.06
CA VAL A 283 -5.16 -6.86 -0.89
C VAL A 283 -5.87 -5.68 -1.56
N SER A 284 -5.99 -4.56 -0.84
CA SER A 284 -6.38 -3.25 -1.37
C SER A 284 -5.18 -2.33 -1.34
N SER A 285 -4.71 -1.91 -2.51
CA SER A 285 -3.56 -1.03 -2.67
C SER A 285 -3.98 0.24 -3.42
N SER A 286 -3.77 1.39 -2.80
CA SER A 286 -4.11 2.69 -3.38
C SER A 286 -2.86 3.49 -3.75
N LEU A 287 -1.84 2.80 -4.21
CA LEU A 287 -0.50 3.29 -4.54
C LEU A 287 -0.21 3.12 -6.02
N GLY A 288 0.79 3.86 -6.51
CA GLY A 288 1.23 3.68 -7.89
C GLY A 288 2.35 4.63 -8.28
N TYR A 289 3.34 4.13 -8.99
CA TYR A 289 4.58 4.80 -9.38
C TYR A 289 4.69 4.92 -10.89
N TYR A 290 5.42 5.91 -11.39
CA TYR A 290 5.88 6.02 -12.77
C TYR A 290 7.09 6.96 -12.90
N THR A 291 7.20 7.98 -12.03
CA THR A 291 8.33 8.90 -11.95
C THR A 291 8.96 8.82 -10.57
N PHE A 292 10.25 9.12 -10.51
CA PHE A 292 11.03 9.17 -9.28
C PHE A 292 11.77 10.51 -9.18
N ASP A 293 12.25 10.87 -7.98
CA ASP A 293 13.04 12.10 -7.73
C ASP A 293 14.30 12.16 -8.61
N ASP A 294 14.85 11.01 -8.98
CA ASP A 294 15.86 10.90 -10.02
C ASP A 294 15.17 10.42 -11.31
N ASP A 295 14.99 11.33 -12.26
CA ASP A 295 14.31 11.06 -13.54
C ASP A 295 14.93 9.89 -14.32
N SER A 296 16.24 9.63 -14.15
CA SER A 296 16.93 8.51 -14.82
C SER A 296 16.45 7.13 -14.37
N LEU A 297 15.78 7.06 -13.22
CA LEU A 297 15.20 5.85 -12.65
C LEU A 297 13.72 5.67 -13.04
N SER A 298 13.09 6.71 -13.62
CA SER A 298 11.67 6.75 -13.96
C SER A 298 11.31 5.80 -15.10
N TYR A 299 10.06 5.35 -15.10
CA TYR A 299 9.52 4.49 -16.13
C TYR A 299 9.00 5.28 -17.35
N THR A 300 8.86 4.60 -18.45
CA THR A 300 8.21 5.09 -19.67
C THR A 300 6.89 4.38 -19.92
N GLN A 301 6.06 4.90 -20.81
CA GLN A 301 4.81 4.23 -21.17
C GLN A 301 5.04 2.88 -21.88
N ALA A 302 6.22 2.65 -22.47
CA ALA A 302 6.59 1.39 -23.07
C ALA A 302 6.75 0.26 -22.03
N ASP A 303 7.04 0.62 -20.78
CA ASP A 303 7.25 -0.30 -19.67
C ASP A 303 5.93 -0.82 -19.06
N LEU A 304 4.78 -0.27 -19.50
CA LEU A 304 3.43 -0.67 -19.03
C LEU A 304 3.00 -2.03 -19.61
N ASP A 305 3.82 -3.04 -19.48
CA ASP A 305 3.62 -4.38 -20.04
C ASP A 305 3.29 -5.47 -19.00
N GLY A 306 3.29 -5.09 -17.71
CA GLY A 306 3.04 -5.98 -16.58
C GLY A 306 4.26 -6.78 -16.13
N HIS A 307 5.41 -6.64 -16.81
CA HIS A 307 6.61 -7.47 -16.61
C HIS A 307 7.90 -6.66 -16.42
N THR A 308 8.00 -5.48 -17.01
CA THR A 308 9.21 -4.64 -16.93
C THR A 308 9.38 -4.02 -15.55
N ALA A 309 8.34 -3.39 -14.99
CA ALA A 309 8.44 -2.78 -13.68
C ALA A 309 8.62 -3.82 -12.56
N PHE A 310 9.50 -3.51 -11.61
CA PHE A 310 9.80 -4.42 -10.50
C PHE A 310 8.56 -4.72 -9.67
N ILE A 311 7.79 -3.68 -9.37
CA ILE A 311 6.54 -3.79 -8.61
C ILE A 311 5.45 -4.59 -9.36
N SER A 312 5.36 -4.47 -10.70
CA SER A 312 4.38 -5.21 -11.50
C SER A 312 4.68 -6.70 -11.51
N ARG A 313 5.95 -7.09 -11.59
CA ARG A 313 6.36 -8.50 -11.44
C ARG A 313 5.97 -9.08 -10.09
N ALA A 314 6.12 -8.30 -9.02
CA ALA A 314 5.73 -8.74 -7.67
C ALA A 314 4.21 -8.84 -7.52
N ALA A 315 3.44 -7.91 -8.09
CA ALA A 315 1.99 -7.96 -8.11
C ALA A 315 1.47 -9.18 -8.90
N HIS A 316 2.13 -9.51 -10.01
CA HIS A 316 1.86 -10.75 -10.76
C HIS A 316 2.11 -11.99 -9.91
N ARG A 317 3.27 -12.04 -9.22
CA ARG A 317 3.60 -13.15 -8.32
C ARG A 317 2.58 -13.28 -7.17
N ALA A 318 2.11 -12.16 -6.60
CA ALA A 318 1.07 -12.17 -5.58
C ALA A 318 -0.25 -12.81 -6.11
N ALA A 319 -0.63 -12.49 -7.34
CA ALA A 319 -1.80 -13.10 -7.99
C ALA A 319 -1.61 -14.60 -8.21
N GLU A 320 -0.44 -15.07 -8.67
CA GLU A 320 -0.11 -16.49 -8.79
C GLU A 320 -0.15 -17.23 -7.44
N LYS A 321 0.22 -16.55 -6.34
CA LYS A 321 0.10 -17.09 -4.97
C LYS A 321 -1.34 -17.04 -4.42
N GLY A 322 -2.32 -16.62 -5.23
CA GLY A 322 -3.75 -16.67 -4.91
C GLY A 322 -4.25 -15.48 -4.10
N LEU A 323 -3.55 -14.35 -4.09
CA LEU A 323 -4.08 -13.11 -3.55
C LEU A 323 -4.98 -12.43 -4.59
N LEU A 324 -6.15 -11.97 -4.16
CA LEU A 324 -6.99 -11.07 -4.94
C LEU A 324 -6.53 -9.64 -4.69
N LEU A 325 -5.73 -9.09 -5.60
CA LEU A 325 -5.19 -7.74 -5.49
C LEU A 325 -6.05 -6.73 -6.25
N PHE A 326 -6.54 -5.72 -5.54
CA PHE A 326 -7.15 -4.52 -6.10
C PHE A 326 -6.12 -3.39 -6.08
N SER A 327 -5.82 -2.84 -7.24
CA SER A 327 -4.86 -1.74 -7.40
C SER A 327 -5.54 -0.51 -8.02
N SER A 328 -5.19 0.69 -7.54
CA SER A 328 -5.65 1.93 -8.15
C SER A 328 -5.04 2.12 -9.53
N ALA A 329 -5.82 2.68 -10.46
CA ALA A 329 -5.36 2.93 -11.82
C ALA A 329 -4.35 4.10 -11.93
N GLY A 330 -4.31 4.99 -10.92
CA GLY A 330 -3.57 6.24 -10.95
C GLY A 330 -4.47 7.45 -11.23
N ASN A 331 -3.94 8.64 -10.98
CA ASN A 331 -4.68 9.91 -11.07
C ASN A 331 -4.13 10.82 -12.20
N GLU A 332 -3.50 10.24 -13.19
CA GLU A 332 -2.76 10.92 -14.25
C GLU A 332 -3.59 11.24 -15.49
N GLY A 333 -4.89 10.95 -15.50
CA GLY A 333 -5.74 11.06 -16.68
C GLY A 333 -5.88 12.46 -17.29
N ASN A 334 -5.41 13.49 -16.61
CA ASN A 334 -5.32 14.88 -17.07
C ASN A 334 -3.91 15.48 -16.96
N SER A 335 -2.89 14.66 -16.68
CA SER A 335 -1.47 15.00 -16.75
C SER A 335 -0.88 14.65 -18.13
N THR A 336 0.40 14.93 -18.34
CA THR A 336 1.15 14.54 -19.56
C THR A 336 1.36 13.04 -19.66
N TRP A 337 1.33 12.32 -18.54
CA TRP A 337 1.43 10.86 -18.50
C TRP A 337 0.16 10.17 -19.00
N GLU A 338 -1.01 10.64 -18.62
CA GLU A 338 -2.36 10.15 -18.92
C GLU A 338 -2.65 8.68 -18.58
N LYS A 339 -1.63 7.83 -18.61
CA LYS A 339 -1.73 6.37 -18.50
C LYS A 339 -1.87 5.90 -17.05
N ILE A 340 -2.25 4.63 -16.92
CA ILE A 340 -2.19 3.93 -15.64
C ILE A 340 -0.76 3.97 -15.07
N THR A 341 -0.65 3.83 -13.75
CA THR A 341 0.63 3.77 -13.04
C THR A 341 0.95 2.33 -12.64
N PHE A 342 2.21 2.01 -12.35
CA PHE A 342 2.60 0.69 -11.87
C PHE A 342 2.18 0.49 -10.41
N PRO A 343 1.63 -0.69 -10.01
CA PRO A 343 1.53 -1.95 -10.74
C PRO A 343 0.18 -2.18 -11.45
N ALA A 344 -0.60 -1.14 -11.74
CA ALA A 344 -1.93 -1.27 -12.33
C ALA A 344 -1.94 -1.93 -13.73
N ASP A 345 -0.79 -2.01 -14.40
CA ASP A 345 -0.58 -2.68 -15.68
C ASP A 345 -0.53 -4.22 -15.58
N THR A 346 -0.44 -4.75 -14.35
CA THR A 346 -0.22 -6.19 -14.11
C THR A 346 -1.41 -7.04 -14.54
N GLU A 347 -1.13 -8.20 -15.12
CA GLU A 347 -2.11 -9.24 -15.37
C GLU A 347 -2.45 -10.01 -14.08
N GLY A 348 -3.67 -10.56 -13.99
CA GLY A 348 -4.12 -11.35 -12.83
C GLY A 348 -4.57 -10.51 -11.62
N ILE A 349 -4.44 -9.20 -11.67
CA ILE A 349 -4.96 -8.27 -10.65
C ILE A 349 -6.15 -7.47 -11.17
N LEU A 350 -6.91 -6.84 -10.27
CA LEU A 350 -8.04 -5.98 -10.62
C LEU A 350 -7.67 -4.51 -10.46
N THR A 351 -7.49 -3.81 -11.58
CA THR A 351 -7.18 -2.39 -11.64
C THR A 351 -8.45 -1.56 -11.64
N VAL A 352 -8.53 -0.58 -10.74
CA VAL A 352 -9.74 0.20 -10.48
C VAL A 352 -9.57 1.67 -10.89
N GLY A 353 -10.34 2.09 -11.87
CA GLY A 353 -10.47 3.48 -12.27
C GLY A 353 -11.54 4.23 -11.48
N SER A 354 -11.58 5.54 -11.65
CA SER A 354 -12.50 6.43 -10.94
C SER A 354 -13.61 6.98 -11.85
N MET A 355 -14.83 7.02 -11.28
CA MET A 355 -15.97 7.71 -11.88
C MET A 355 -16.67 8.64 -10.90
N THR A 356 -17.51 9.53 -11.45
CA THR A 356 -18.39 10.43 -10.71
C THR A 356 -19.69 9.73 -10.31
N SER A 357 -20.49 10.38 -9.44
CA SER A 357 -21.84 9.92 -9.11
C SER A 357 -22.81 9.93 -10.29
N GLN A 358 -22.52 10.70 -11.34
CA GLN A 358 -23.26 10.75 -12.61
C GLN A 358 -22.87 9.62 -13.57
N LYS A 359 -21.92 8.74 -13.16
CA LYS A 359 -21.37 7.63 -13.93
C LYS A 359 -20.53 8.07 -15.14
N GLU A 360 -19.89 9.20 -15.04
CA GLU A 360 -18.91 9.69 -15.99
C GLU A 360 -17.50 9.37 -15.48
N ARG A 361 -16.52 9.17 -16.38
CA ARG A 361 -15.13 9.03 -15.99
C ARG A 361 -14.65 10.26 -15.23
N SER A 362 -14.01 10.11 -14.09
CA SER A 362 -13.34 11.21 -13.41
C SER A 362 -12.19 11.71 -14.28
N ARG A 363 -12.06 13.03 -14.47
CA ARG A 363 -11.03 13.60 -15.35
C ARG A 363 -9.61 13.13 -15.03
N PHE A 364 -9.31 13.02 -13.74
CA PHE A 364 -8.01 12.58 -13.25
C PHE A 364 -7.77 11.07 -13.41
N SER A 365 -8.82 10.25 -13.57
CA SER A 365 -8.64 8.80 -13.64
C SER A 365 -7.74 8.42 -14.81
N SER A 366 -6.64 7.75 -14.53
CA SER A 366 -5.70 7.26 -15.51
C SER A 366 -6.36 6.30 -16.50
N LYS A 367 -5.83 6.27 -17.72
CA LYS A 367 -6.37 5.50 -18.86
C LYS A 367 -5.41 4.37 -19.24
N GLY A 368 -5.94 3.29 -19.80
CA GLY A 368 -5.17 2.27 -20.53
C GLY A 368 -4.92 2.75 -21.99
N LEU A 369 -4.57 1.91 -22.93
CA LEU A 369 -4.22 0.52 -22.81
C LEU A 369 -2.84 0.35 -22.16
N THR A 370 -2.53 -0.88 -21.71
CA THR A 370 -1.15 -1.26 -21.44
C THR A 370 -0.30 -1.23 -22.72
N ALA A 371 1.03 -1.28 -22.61
CA ALA A 371 1.93 -1.27 -23.78
C ALA A 371 1.73 -2.49 -24.70
N ASP A 372 1.35 -3.63 -24.13
CA ASP A 372 1.02 -4.88 -24.83
C ASP A 372 -0.47 -4.97 -25.27
N GLY A 373 -1.24 -3.88 -25.11
CA GLY A 373 -2.60 -3.75 -25.63
C GLY A 373 -3.72 -4.31 -24.77
N ARG A 374 -3.45 -4.73 -23.53
CA ARG A 374 -4.50 -5.19 -22.60
C ARG A 374 -5.35 -4.01 -22.12
N ILE A 375 -6.64 -4.28 -21.91
CA ILE A 375 -7.57 -3.30 -21.37
C ILE A 375 -7.33 -3.11 -19.88
N LYS A 376 -7.02 -1.88 -19.51
CA LYS A 376 -6.96 -1.34 -18.15
C LYS A 376 -7.56 0.09 -18.15
N PRO A 377 -8.13 0.59 -17.06
CA PRO A 377 -8.46 -0.19 -15.85
C PRO A 377 -9.40 -1.34 -16.15
N ASP A 378 -9.54 -2.30 -15.24
CA ASP A 378 -10.52 -3.38 -15.40
C ASP A 378 -11.94 -2.87 -15.20
N LEU A 379 -12.15 -2.15 -14.11
CA LEU A 379 -13.45 -1.68 -13.65
C LEU A 379 -13.32 -0.28 -13.05
N VAL A 380 -14.46 0.36 -12.84
CA VAL A 380 -14.52 1.66 -12.18
C VAL A 380 -15.47 1.64 -10.99
N ALA A 381 -15.20 2.49 -10.02
CA ALA A 381 -16.10 2.78 -8.91
C ALA A 381 -16.15 4.29 -8.62
N LEU A 382 -16.97 4.71 -7.66
CA LEU A 382 -17.02 6.11 -7.25
C LEU A 382 -15.65 6.52 -6.68
N GLY A 383 -14.99 7.47 -7.31
CA GLY A 383 -13.73 8.04 -6.85
C GLY A 383 -13.74 9.57 -6.85
N SER A 384 -14.78 10.20 -7.41
CA SER A 384 -14.98 11.65 -7.30
C SER A 384 -16.01 11.96 -6.23
N GLY A 385 -15.58 12.64 -5.15
CA GLY A 385 -16.45 12.98 -4.03
C GLY A 385 -16.84 11.75 -3.20
N SER A 386 -15.94 10.80 -3.02
CA SER A 386 -16.14 9.64 -2.16
C SER A 386 -16.17 10.07 -0.68
N CYS A 387 -17.12 9.54 0.08
CA CYS A 387 -17.16 9.74 1.52
C CYS A 387 -15.98 9.02 2.18
N VAL A 388 -15.22 9.74 3.00
CA VAL A 388 -14.02 9.27 3.70
C VAL A 388 -14.00 9.82 5.13
N VAL A 389 -13.17 9.24 6.00
CA VAL A 389 -12.82 9.79 7.31
C VAL A 389 -11.39 10.28 7.27
N VAL A 390 -11.16 11.54 7.63
CA VAL A 390 -9.83 12.18 7.67
C VAL A 390 -9.12 11.94 9.00
N GLY A 391 -7.82 12.25 9.09
CA GLY A 391 -6.99 12.04 10.28
C GLY A 391 -7.49 12.68 11.58
N SER A 392 -8.36 13.66 11.51
CA SER A 392 -9.07 14.25 12.68
C SER A 392 -10.28 13.44 13.16
N GLY A 393 -10.68 12.37 12.47
CA GLY A 393 -11.88 11.60 12.75
C GLY A 393 -13.18 12.15 12.10
N GLU A 394 -13.08 13.25 11.34
CA GLU A 394 -14.22 13.88 10.69
C GLU A 394 -14.62 13.21 9.38
N ILE A 395 -15.93 13.21 9.10
CA ILE A 395 -16.46 12.81 7.79
C ILE A 395 -16.15 13.90 6.75
N SER A 396 -15.49 13.51 5.68
CA SER A 396 -15.13 14.38 4.57
C SER A 396 -15.44 13.73 3.22
N TYR A 397 -15.04 14.39 2.14
CA TYR A 397 -15.14 13.86 0.78
C TYR A 397 -13.78 13.99 0.10
N GLY A 398 -13.32 12.89 -0.50
CA GLY A 398 -12.07 12.82 -1.23
C GLY A 398 -12.29 12.45 -2.70
N SER A 399 -11.33 12.80 -3.55
CA SER A 399 -11.32 12.40 -4.96
C SER A 399 -9.98 11.73 -5.28
N GLY A 400 -10.05 10.57 -5.95
CA GLY A 400 -8.91 9.75 -6.34
C GLY A 400 -9.34 8.33 -6.70
N THR A 401 -8.60 7.68 -7.59
CA THR A 401 -8.71 6.23 -7.81
C THR A 401 -8.41 5.47 -6.52
N SER A 402 -7.62 6.09 -5.62
CA SER A 402 -7.34 5.61 -4.26
C SER A 402 -8.58 5.36 -3.41
N PHE A 403 -9.71 6.02 -3.70
CA PHE A 403 -10.97 5.79 -2.97
C PHE A 403 -11.93 4.89 -3.74
N ALA A 404 -11.87 4.89 -5.07
CA ALA A 404 -12.62 3.95 -5.90
C ALA A 404 -12.18 2.50 -5.62
N THR A 405 -10.88 2.29 -5.46
CA THR A 405 -10.26 0.98 -5.21
C THR A 405 -10.80 0.31 -3.94
N PRO A 406 -10.73 0.88 -2.74
CA PRO A 406 -11.26 0.25 -1.54
C PRO A 406 -12.79 0.07 -1.58
N ILE A 407 -13.51 1.00 -2.20
CA ILE A 407 -14.97 0.86 -2.37
C ILE A 407 -15.30 -0.40 -3.17
N LEU A 408 -14.59 -0.66 -4.28
CA LEU A 408 -14.79 -1.86 -5.07
C LEU A 408 -14.22 -3.10 -4.38
N ALA A 409 -13.04 -3.01 -3.77
CA ALA A 409 -12.38 -4.10 -3.07
C ALA A 409 -13.27 -4.68 -1.96
N GLY A 410 -13.88 -3.82 -1.12
CA GLY A 410 -14.78 -4.27 -0.07
C GLY A 410 -16.04 -4.97 -0.62
N MET A 411 -16.57 -4.51 -1.75
CA MET A 411 -17.64 -5.22 -2.41
C MET A 411 -17.19 -6.55 -3.03
N GLY A 412 -15.96 -6.63 -3.55
CA GLY A 412 -15.32 -7.87 -4.01
C GLY A 412 -15.13 -8.87 -2.86
N ILE A 413 -14.71 -8.38 -1.67
CA ILE A 413 -14.60 -9.18 -0.44
C ILE A 413 -15.96 -9.81 -0.08
N CYS A 414 -17.04 -9.02 -0.08
CA CYS A 414 -18.39 -9.50 0.20
C CYS A 414 -18.89 -10.51 -0.85
N LEU A 415 -18.51 -10.29 -2.11
CA LEU A 415 -18.85 -11.24 -3.19
C LEU A 415 -18.09 -12.55 -3.04
N TRP A 416 -16.79 -12.50 -2.68
CA TRP A 416 -16.00 -13.70 -2.45
C TRP A 416 -16.45 -14.47 -1.21
N GLN A 417 -16.80 -13.75 -0.13
CA GLN A 417 -17.46 -14.34 1.05
C GLN A 417 -18.71 -15.15 0.66
N ALA A 418 -19.50 -14.64 -0.28
CA ALA A 418 -20.71 -15.28 -0.76
C ALA A 418 -20.45 -16.45 -1.72
N LEU A 419 -19.26 -16.54 -2.31
CA LEU A 419 -18.86 -17.48 -3.35
C LEU A 419 -17.43 -18.02 -3.08
N PRO A 420 -17.18 -18.65 -1.91
CA PRO A 420 -15.82 -18.99 -1.45
C PRO A 420 -15.12 -20.06 -2.30
N GLN A 421 -15.86 -20.77 -3.16
CA GLN A 421 -15.34 -21.79 -4.09
C GLN A 421 -14.73 -21.20 -5.36
N LEU A 422 -14.87 -19.89 -5.61
CA LEU A 422 -14.27 -19.26 -6.78
C LEU A 422 -12.80 -18.94 -6.50
N SER A 423 -11.96 -19.11 -7.51
CA SER A 423 -10.60 -18.59 -7.49
C SER A 423 -10.60 -17.06 -7.65
N PRO A 424 -9.48 -16.36 -7.30
CA PRO A 424 -9.34 -14.93 -7.56
C PRO A 424 -9.61 -14.53 -9.01
N GLN A 425 -9.07 -15.29 -9.98
CA GLN A 425 -9.30 -15.04 -11.41
C GLN A 425 -10.76 -15.18 -11.81
N GLU A 426 -11.43 -16.24 -11.35
CA GLU A 426 -12.87 -16.43 -11.62
C GLU A 426 -13.71 -15.30 -11.04
N LEU A 427 -13.30 -14.73 -9.89
CA LEU A 427 -13.96 -13.59 -9.27
C LEU A 427 -13.74 -12.31 -10.08
N ILE A 428 -12.52 -12.07 -10.58
CA ILE A 428 -12.18 -10.95 -11.46
C ILE A 428 -13.04 -11.02 -12.73
N ASP A 429 -13.11 -12.18 -13.38
CA ASP A 429 -13.90 -12.39 -14.59
C ASP A 429 -15.39 -12.19 -14.35
N LEU A 430 -15.89 -12.65 -13.21
CA LEU A 430 -17.28 -12.47 -12.81
C LEU A 430 -17.62 -11.00 -12.59
N LEU A 431 -16.71 -10.24 -11.98
CA LEU A 431 -16.84 -8.80 -11.79
C LEU A 431 -16.81 -8.05 -13.12
N ARG A 432 -15.84 -8.33 -14.02
CA ARG A 432 -15.77 -7.78 -15.39
C ARG A 432 -17.07 -8.05 -16.16
N GLN A 433 -17.56 -9.28 -16.15
CA GLN A 433 -18.81 -9.67 -16.82
C GLN A 433 -20.07 -9.01 -16.23
N SER A 434 -19.98 -8.44 -15.04
CA SER A 434 -21.07 -7.68 -14.41
C SER A 434 -21.05 -6.19 -14.74
N GLY A 435 -19.99 -5.72 -15.36
CA GLY A 435 -19.75 -4.33 -15.69
C GLY A 435 -20.79 -3.73 -16.63
N SER A 436 -20.93 -2.42 -16.59
CA SER A 436 -21.92 -1.66 -17.39
C SER A 436 -21.65 -1.70 -18.89
N GLN A 437 -20.40 -1.97 -19.30
CA GLN A 437 -19.96 -2.07 -20.71
C GLN A 437 -19.14 -3.35 -20.96
N ALA A 438 -19.49 -4.44 -20.28
CA ALA A 438 -18.77 -5.72 -20.31
C ALA A 438 -18.60 -6.30 -21.74
N GLU A 439 -19.50 -5.98 -22.68
CA GLU A 439 -19.45 -6.46 -24.06
C GLU A 439 -18.56 -5.61 -24.98
N ARG A 440 -18.26 -4.36 -24.57
CA ARG A 440 -17.44 -3.41 -25.31
C ARG A 440 -16.57 -2.61 -24.36
N PRO A 441 -15.60 -3.26 -23.70
CA PRO A 441 -14.69 -2.57 -22.79
C PRO A 441 -13.76 -1.63 -23.54
N ASP A 442 -13.33 -0.55 -22.88
CA ASP A 442 -12.45 0.46 -23.45
C ASP A 442 -11.29 0.81 -22.49
N ALA A 443 -10.42 1.71 -22.95
CA ALA A 443 -9.25 2.15 -22.20
C ALA A 443 -9.57 3.18 -21.09
N GLU A 444 -10.79 3.70 -21.01
CA GLU A 444 -11.16 4.76 -20.07
C GLU A 444 -11.90 4.23 -18.84
N LEU A 445 -12.83 3.30 -19.06
CA LEU A 445 -13.70 2.73 -18.03
C LEU A 445 -13.52 1.22 -17.89
N GLY A 446 -12.68 0.60 -18.71
CA GLY A 446 -12.53 -0.84 -18.75
C GLY A 446 -13.85 -1.53 -19.07
N TYR A 447 -14.23 -2.53 -18.27
CA TYR A 447 -15.55 -3.20 -18.36
C TYR A 447 -16.68 -2.39 -17.70
N GLY A 448 -16.36 -1.16 -17.22
CA GLY A 448 -17.31 -0.22 -16.66
C GLY A 448 -17.63 -0.44 -15.18
N LEU A 449 -18.76 0.10 -14.74
CA LEU A 449 -19.23 0.00 -13.35
C LEU A 449 -19.83 -1.38 -13.08
N PRO A 450 -19.27 -2.17 -12.14
CA PRO A 450 -19.78 -3.50 -11.86
C PRO A 450 -21.10 -3.46 -11.06
N ASN A 451 -21.97 -4.44 -11.34
CA ASN A 451 -23.18 -4.67 -10.57
C ASN A 451 -22.99 -5.91 -9.70
N LEU A 452 -22.70 -5.70 -8.43
CA LEU A 452 -22.37 -6.77 -7.47
C LEU A 452 -23.50 -7.80 -7.30
N TYR A 453 -24.75 -7.37 -7.40
CA TYR A 453 -25.87 -8.29 -7.28
C TYR A 453 -26.07 -9.15 -8.53
N LYS A 454 -25.78 -8.59 -9.73
CA LYS A 454 -25.74 -9.36 -10.99
C LYS A 454 -24.62 -10.40 -10.94
N ALA A 455 -23.40 -9.97 -10.48
CA ALA A 455 -22.27 -10.87 -10.26
C ALA A 455 -22.62 -12.00 -9.30
N TYR A 456 -23.19 -11.69 -8.13
CA TYR A 456 -23.62 -12.69 -7.14
C TYR A 456 -24.58 -13.72 -7.73
N LYS A 457 -25.64 -13.27 -8.42
CA LYS A 457 -26.61 -14.19 -9.06
C LYS A 457 -25.96 -15.10 -10.11
N LYS A 458 -25.06 -14.53 -10.93
CA LYS A 458 -24.34 -15.28 -11.97
C LYS A 458 -23.39 -16.29 -11.34
N GLY A 459 -22.61 -15.86 -10.33
CA GLY A 459 -21.67 -16.72 -9.62
C GLY A 459 -22.35 -17.88 -8.90
N LYS A 460 -23.52 -17.66 -8.28
CA LYS A 460 -24.33 -18.78 -7.70
C LYS A 460 -24.73 -19.83 -8.72
N LYS A 461 -25.07 -19.42 -9.93
CA LYS A 461 -25.42 -20.38 -11.00
C LYS A 461 -24.19 -21.13 -11.48
N TYR A 462 -23.06 -20.47 -11.57
CA TYR A 462 -21.78 -21.06 -11.97
C TYR A 462 -21.30 -22.07 -10.92
N ALA A 463 -21.35 -21.71 -9.65
CA ALA A 463 -20.97 -22.58 -8.55
C ALA A 463 -21.77 -23.89 -8.48
N LYS A 464 -23.09 -23.82 -8.75
CA LYS A 464 -23.95 -25.00 -8.81
C LYS A 464 -23.63 -25.98 -9.96
N LYS A 465 -22.88 -25.54 -10.97
CA LYS A 465 -22.49 -26.40 -12.10
C LYS A 465 -21.14 -27.07 -11.88
N LYS A 466 -20.34 -26.57 -10.91
CA LYS A 466 -19.04 -27.17 -10.53
C LYS A 466 -19.18 -28.36 -9.56
N HIS A 467 -20.36 -28.48 -8.91
CA HIS A 467 -20.76 -29.62 -8.06
C HIS A 467 -21.78 -30.49 -8.78
#